data_572c6f769848bdf95bd49d25b677c036
#
_entry.id   572c6f769848bdf95bd49d25b677c036
#
_cell.length_a   1.000
_cell.length_b   1.000
_cell.length_c   1.000
_cell.angle_alpha   90.00
_cell.angle_beta   90.00
_cell.angle_gamma   90.00
#
_symmetry.space_group_name_H-M   'P 1'
#
loop_
_entity.id
_entity.type
_entity.pdbx_description
1 polymer ?
#
loop_
_entity_poly.entity_id
_entity_poly.type
_entity_poly.pdbx_seq_one_letter_code
_entity_poly.pdbx_strand_id
1 'polypeptide(L)'
;ILTKNIAKPAVPYGGKYRIIDFPLSNCVNSGIYTVGVLTQYQPLELNDYIGNGQPWDLDRANGGVHILSPYQQIKGTEWYKGTANAIYQNINFIERYDPEYVLILSGDHIYKMDYSKMLDFHKEKNADCTIAMLEVSWEEASRFGLMIVNDDGSISEFEEKPKNPRSNKASMGVYIFNWKKLKKYLIEDEAKEGSGNDFGHDVIPAMHSAGERMFAYQFDGYWKDVGTISSLWDANLDLLNPKVDLDLNDDSWRIYSRSPASPPHYVGTDAVVENSMITEGCEINGKIDFSVLFANVTVEEGAEVKYSIVMPGTVIKKGAVVQYSIVAENAVIEEGAVVGE
;
A
#
# COMPACT_ATOMS: atom_id res chain seq x y z
N ILE A 1 -3.00 16.86 -2.00
CA ILE A 1 -3.23 17.57 -0.73
C ILE A 1 -2.84 16.67 0.45
N LEU A 2 -3.38 15.46 0.56
CA LEU A 2 -3.13 14.52 1.69
C LEU A 2 -1.66 14.11 1.84
N THR A 3 -0.91 14.07 0.76
CA THR A 3 0.52 13.70 0.73
C THR A 3 1.48 14.88 0.69
N LYS A 4 1.01 16.08 1.05
CA LYS A 4 1.88 17.27 1.05
C LYS A 4 3.03 17.14 2.05
N ASN A 5 2.75 16.57 3.22
CA ASN A 5 3.68 16.50 4.34
C ASN A 5 3.98 15.06 4.78
N ILE A 6 3.34 14.05 4.18
CA ILE A 6 3.50 12.63 4.53
C ILE A 6 3.73 11.78 3.28
N ALA A 7 4.46 10.68 3.43
CA ALA A 7 4.62 9.68 2.39
C ALA A 7 3.29 8.94 2.16
N LYS A 8 3.00 8.52 0.92
CA LYS A 8 1.77 7.77 0.59
C LYS A 8 1.52 6.56 1.49
N PRO A 9 2.51 5.70 1.80
CA PRO A 9 2.29 4.55 2.68
C PRO A 9 1.84 4.92 4.10
N ALA A 10 2.09 6.16 4.54
CA ALA A 10 1.66 6.66 5.85
C ALA A 10 0.24 7.23 5.87
N VAL A 11 -0.45 7.30 4.73
CA VAL A 11 -1.83 7.82 4.65
C VAL A 11 -2.77 6.89 5.43
N PRO A 12 -3.67 7.45 6.27
CA PRO A 12 -4.67 6.68 7.00
C PRO A 12 -5.68 5.98 6.07
N TYR A 13 -6.07 4.76 6.46
CA TYR A 13 -7.01 3.91 5.74
C TYR A 13 -7.89 3.09 6.71
N GLY A 14 -9.17 2.91 6.37
CA GLY A 14 -10.07 1.96 7.05
C GLY A 14 -10.36 2.29 8.51
N GLY A 15 -10.29 3.56 8.90
CA GLY A 15 -10.59 4.04 10.24
C GLY A 15 -9.42 3.89 11.23
N LYS A 16 -8.62 2.85 11.12
CA LYS A 16 -7.58 2.48 12.08
C LYS A 16 -6.20 2.36 11.49
N TYR A 17 -6.10 1.90 10.24
CA TYR A 17 -4.85 1.49 9.60
C TYR A 17 -4.16 2.66 8.90
N ARG A 18 -2.90 2.44 8.51
CA ARG A 18 -2.22 3.14 7.44
C ARG A 18 -1.95 2.17 6.29
N ILE A 19 -1.76 2.66 5.08
CA ILE A 19 -1.59 1.81 3.89
C ILE A 19 -0.44 0.80 4.10
N ILE A 20 0.66 1.22 4.71
CA ILE A 20 1.84 0.37 4.97
C ILE A 20 1.55 -0.85 5.87
N ASP A 21 0.47 -0.83 6.66
CA ASP A 21 0.10 -1.94 7.54
C ASP A 21 -0.19 -3.20 6.74
N PHE A 22 -0.73 -3.06 5.53
CA PHE A 22 -1.08 -4.19 4.68
C PHE A 22 0.14 -4.98 4.19
N PRO A 23 1.12 -4.38 3.49
CA PRO A 23 2.31 -5.13 3.07
C PRO A 23 3.13 -5.65 4.25
N LEU A 24 3.26 -4.91 5.37
CA LEU A 24 3.96 -5.41 6.54
C LEU A 24 3.27 -6.61 7.17
N SER A 25 1.93 -6.56 7.33
CA SER A 25 1.13 -7.66 7.85
C SER A 25 1.16 -8.88 6.92
N ASN A 26 1.06 -8.66 5.62
CA ASN A 26 1.17 -9.74 4.64
C ASN A 26 2.54 -10.42 4.71
N CYS A 27 3.64 -9.66 4.90
CA CYS A 27 4.97 -10.23 5.10
C CYS A 27 5.00 -11.17 6.31
N VAL A 28 4.57 -10.68 7.47
CA VAL A 28 4.60 -11.46 8.72
C VAL A 28 3.70 -12.69 8.63
N ASN A 29 2.48 -12.54 8.14
CA ASN A 29 1.54 -13.65 7.95
C ASN A 29 2.05 -14.68 6.94
N SER A 30 2.91 -14.28 6.00
CA SER A 30 3.58 -15.17 5.04
C SER A 30 4.91 -15.76 5.56
N GLY A 31 5.27 -15.50 6.83
CA GLY A 31 6.53 -15.98 7.40
C GLY A 31 7.77 -15.21 6.97
N ILE A 32 7.61 -13.98 6.44
CA ILE A 32 8.72 -13.12 6.03
C ILE A 32 9.00 -12.09 7.13
N TYR A 33 10.13 -12.25 7.80
CA TYR A 33 10.48 -11.48 8.99
C TYR A 33 11.69 -10.54 8.82
N THR A 34 12.24 -10.45 7.63
CA THR A 34 13.28 -9.47 7.29
C THR A 34 12.74 -8.56 6.22
N VAL A 35 12.46 -7.31 6.57
CA VAL A 35 11.81 -6.35 5.70
C VAL A 35 12.61 -5.05 5.66
N GLY A 36 13.03 -4.64 4.47
CA GLY A 36 13.59 -3.32 4.22
C GLY A 36 12.52 -2.37 3.69
N VAL A 37 12.25 -1.28 4.38
CA VAL A 37 11.35 -0.23 3.91
C VAL A 37 12.17 0.94 3.37
N LEU A 38 12.11 1.12 2.05
CA LEU A 38 12.85 2.18 1.36
C LEU A 38 12.05 3.49 1.41
N THR A 39 12.62 4.50 2.04
CA THR A 39 11.96 5.79 2.28
C THR A 39 12.79 6.93 1.70
N GLN A 40 12.13 7.89 1.06
CA GLN A 40 12.80 9.06 0.50
C GLN A 40 11.98 10.34 0.66
N TYR A 41 10.74 10.35 0.15
CA TYR A 41 9.87 11.53 0.19
C TYR A 41 9.12 11.60 1.53
N GLN A 42 9.23 12.75 2.23
CA GLN A 42 8.55 13.01 3.52
C GLN A 42 8.61 11.81 4.48
N PRO A 43 9.81 11.31 4.82
CA PRO A 43 9.95 10.03 5.50
C PRO A 43 9.62 10.08 7.00
N LEU A 44 9.58 11.26 7.63
CA LEU A 44 9.53 11.41 9.09
C LEU A 44 8.33 10.67 9.69
N GLU A 45 7.14 11.00 9.26
CA GLU A 45 5.88 10.39 9.73
C GLU A 45 5.86 8.86 9.54
N LEU A 46 6.31 8.40 8.36
CA LEU A 46 6.36 6.97 8.06
C LEU A 46 7.38 6.26 8.94
N ASN A 47 8.56 6.83 9.12
CA ASN A 47 9.61 6.27 9.95
C ASN A 47 9.18 6.20 11.43
N ASP A 48 8.57 7.27 11.95
CA ASP A 48 8.05 7.31 13.32
C ASP A 48 6.90 6.31 13.52
N TYR A 49 6.04 6.14 12.51
CA TYR A 49 4.95 5.19 12.56
C TYR A 49 5.44 3.74 12.59
N ILE A 50 6.38 3.38 11.74
CA ILE A 50 6.98 2.03 11.70
C ILE A 50 7.79 1.78 12.97
N GLY A 51 8.59 2.76 13.41
CA GLY A 51 9.46 2.64 14.56
C GLY A 51 10.37 1.43 14.46
N ASN A 52 10.37 0.58 15.48
CA ASN A 52 11.10 -0.69 15.50
C ASN A 52 10.33 -1.89 14.94
N GLY A 53 9.08 -1.71 14.50
CA GLY A 53 8.25 -2.77 13.93
C GLY A 53 7.46 -3.62 14.92
N GLN A 54 7.43 -3.26 16.20
CA GLN A 54 6.76 -4.01 17.25
C GLN A 54 5.28 -4.33 16.96
N PRO A 55 4.45 -3.42 16.40
CA PRO A 55 3.07 -3.75 16.08
C PRO A 55 2.88 -4.93 15.12
N TRP A 56 3.87 -5.18 14.28
CA TRP A 56 3.85 -6.28 13.27
C TRP A 56 4.74 -7.47 13.67
N ASP A 57 5.22 -7.56 14.91
CA ASP A 57 6.19 -8.58 15.34
C ASP A 57 7.49 -8.57 14.48
N LEU A 58 7.94 -7.37 14.09
CA LEU A 58 9.15 -7.12 13.31
C LEU A 58 10.27 -6.45 14.10
N ASP A 59 10.20 -6.42 15.43
CA ASP A 59 11.25 -5.95 16.36
C ASP A 59 12.20 -7.08 16.77
N ARG A 60 12.66 -7.85 15.81
CA ARG A 60 13.41 -9.09 16.02
C ARG A 60 14.90 -8.87 16.13
N ALA A 61 15.57 -9.70 16.94
CA ALA A 61 17.04 -9.67 17.09
C ALA A 61 17.77 -10.04 15.78
N ASN A 62 17.17 -10.95 14.99
CA ASN A 62 17.66 -11.32 13.66
C ASN A 62 16.56 -11.05 12.63
N GLY A 63 16.87 -10.26 11.62
CA GLY A 63 15.88 -9.75 10.67
C GLY A 63 15.14 -8.53 11.23
N GLY A 64 13.81 -8.55 11.18
CA GLY A 64 12.96 -7.43 11.58
C GLY A 64 12.79 -6.39 10.49
N VAL A 65 12.15 -5.26 10.82
CA VAL A 65 12.00 -4.15 9.90
C VAL A 65 13.19 -3.20 9.97
N HIS A 66 13.67 -2.78 8.81
CA HIS A 66 14.75 -1.81 8.65
C HIS A 66 14.29 -0.66 7.76
N ILE A 67 14.46 0.55 8.23
CA ILE A 67 14.23 1.75 7.41
C ILE A 67 15.50 2.03 6.60
N LEU A 68 15.36 2.05 5.29
CA LEU A 68 16.44 2.24 4.34
C LEU A 68 16.22 3.56 3.60
N SER A 69 16.87 4.61 4.08
CA SER A 69 16.85 5.92 3.44
C SER A 69 18.15 6.14 2.63
N PRO A 70 18.14 6.97 1.58
CA PRO A 70 19.35 7.37 0.90
C PRO A 70 20.38 7.94 1.90
N TYR A 71 21.64 7.59 1.76
CA TYR A 71 22.68 8.04 2.66
C TYR A 71 23.88 8.59 1.89
N GLN A 72 24.67 9.44 2.56
CA GLN A 72 25.88 10.02 1.99
C GLN A 72 26.94 8.93 1.80
N GLN A 73 27.43 8.81 0.56
CA GLN A 73 28.58 7.97 0.21
C GLN A 73 29.83 8.84 0.05
N ILE A 74 31.02 8.21 -0.06
CA ILE A 74 32.30 8.93 -0.26
C ILE A 74 32.27 9.83 -1.50
N LYS A 75 31.49 9.45 -2.54
CA LYS A 75 31.32 10.20 -3.79
C LYS A 75 30.20 11.24 -3.79
N GLY A 76 29.49 11.42 -2.68
CA GLY A 76 28.35 12.34 -2.55
C GLY A 76 27.07 11.64 -2.05
N THR A 77 25.99 12.43 -1.91
CA THR A 77 24.66 11.92 -1.57
C THR A 77 23.88 11.72 -2.86
N GLU A 78 23.43 10.51 -3.13
CA GLU A 78 22.55 10.24 -4.25
C GLU A 78 21.16 9.83 -3.75
N TRP A 79 20.15 10.60 -4.15
CA TRP A 79 18.75 10.19 -3.98
C TRP A 79 18.45 8.94 -4.81
N TYR A 80 17.45 8.17 -4.39
CA TYR A 80 16.96 7.09 -5.25
C TYR A 80 16.43 7.66 -6.57
N LYS A 81 17.02 7.25 -7.68
CA LYS A 81 16.69 7.74 -9.02
C LYS A 81 15.38 7.14 -9.56
N GLY A 82 15.05 5.94 -9.08
CA GLY A 82 13.87 5.16 -9.45
C GLY A 82 13.72 3.95 -8.54
N THR A 83 12.72 3.14 -8.79
CA THR A 83 12.37 1.97 -7.96
C THR A 83 13.47 0.90 -7.97
N ALA A 84 14.09 0.65 -9.11
CA ALA A 84 15.20 -0.29 -9.23
C ALA A 84 16.49 0.25 -8.58
N ASN A 85 16.80 1.54 -8.75
CA ASN A 85 17.95 2.16 -8.11
C ASN A 85 17.86 2.13 -6.58
N ALA A 86 16.64 2.24 -6.02
CA ALA A 86 16.44 2.11 -4.58
C ALA A 86 16.89 0.74 -4.05
N ILE A 87 16.61 -0.33 -4.78
CA ILE A 87 17.10 -1.68 -4.43
C ILE A 87 18.60 -1.80 -4.69
N TYR A 88 19.10 -1.28 -5.82
CA TYR A 88 20.52 -1.27 -6.15
C TYR A 88 21.36 -0.65 -5.04
N GLN A 89 21.01 0.53 -4.53
CA GLN A 89 21.73 1.19 -3.46
C GLN A 89 21.73 0.39 -2.15
N ASN A 90 20.81 -0.54 -1.97
CA ASN A 90 20.66 -1.37 -0.78
C ASN A 90 21.08 -2.85 -0.98
N ILE A 91 21.83 -3.17 -2.05
CA ILE A 91 22.36 -4.52 -2.30
C ILE A 91 23.12 -5.04 -1.07
N ASN A 92 23.95 -4.21 -0.43
CA ASN A 92 24.73 -4.60 0.75
C ASN A 92 23.85 -4.99 1.95
N PHE A 93 22.67 -4.38 2.10
CA PHE A 93 21.70 -4.77 3.09
C PHE A 93 21.15 -6.18 2.80
N ILE A 94 20.74 -6.43 1.57
CA ILE A 94 20.18 -7.73 1.15
C ILE A 94 21.24 -8.84 1.31
N GLU A 95 22.48 -8.57 0.91
CA GLU A 95 23.58 -9.54 0.97
C GLU A 95 23.97 -9.97 2.38
N ARG A 96 23.63 -9.19 3.44
CA ARG A 96 23.84 -9.62 4.84
C ARG A 96 23.05 -10.88 5.20
N TYR A 97 21.94 -11.13 4.49
CA TYR A 97 21.05 -12.25 4.74
C TYR A 97 21.22 -13.40 3.74
N ASP A 98 22.06 -13.21 2.72
CA ASP A 98 22.33 -14.19 1.64
C ASP A 98 21.05 -14.91 1.14
N PRO A 99 20.02 -14.18 0.71
CA PRO A 99 18.76 -14.78 0.33
C PRO A 99 18.86 -15.47 -1.04
N GLU A 100 18.11 -16.55 -1.22
CA GLU A 100 17.93 -17.16 -2.54
C GLU A 100 16.92 -16.35 -3.36
N TYR A 101 15.86 -15.86 -2.69
CA TYR A 101 14.76 -15.10 -3.30
C TYR A 101 14.57 -13.76 -2.59
N VAL A 102 14.14 -12.76 -3.34
CA VAL A 102 13.77 -11.44 -2.82
C VAL A 102 12.36 -11.10 -3.29
N LEU A 103 11.52 -10.70 -2.34
CA LEU A 103 10.19 -10.17 -2.59
C LEU A 103 10.27 -8.64 -2.65
N ILE A 104 9.79 -8.06 -3.73
CA ILE A 104 9.68 -6.60 -3.93
C ILE A 104 8.20 -6.22 -3.91
N LEU A 105 7.86 -5.23 -3.10
CA LEU A 105 6.48 -4.80 -2.86
C LEU A 105 6.33 -3.29 -3.10
N SER A 106 5.20 -2.90 -3.70
CA SER A 106 4.72 -1.54 -3.60
C SER A 106 4.16 -1.27 -2.20
N GLY A 107 4.41 -0.09 -1.66
CA GLY A 107 3.99 0.29 -0.30
C GLY A 107 2.67 1.07 -0.25
N ASP A 108 1.93 1.19 -1.37
CA ASP A 108 0.76 2.06 -1.50
C ASP A 108 -0.51 1.33 -2.01
N HIS A 109 -0.60 0.01 -1.78
CA HIS A 109 -1.73 -0.82 -2.16
C HIS A 109 -2.43 -1.45 -0.95
N ILE A 110 -3.74 -1.66 -1.09
CA ILE A 110 -4.60 -2.31 -0.09
C ILE A 110 -4.98 -3.70 -0.60
N TYR A 111 -4.55 -4.74 0.11
CA TYR A 111 -4.84 -6.15 -0.22
C TYR A 111 -4.39 -7.08 0.90
N LYS A 112 -4.95 -8.29 0.93
CA LYS A 112 -4.49 -9.41 1.78
C LYS A 112 -3.93 -10.49 0.85
N MET A 113 -2.68 -10.88 1.04
CA MET A 113 -2.02 -11.86 0.18
C MET A 113 -1.01 -12.70 0.93
N ASP A 114 -1.08 -14.02 0.73
CA ASP A 114 -0.09 -14.97 1.20
C ASP A 114 1.04 -15.10 0.16
N TYR A 115 2.16 -14.46 0.45
CA TYR A 115 3.33 -14.49 -0.43
C TYR A 115 4.02 -15.86 -0.46
N SER A 116 3.79 -16.73 0.54
CA SER A 116 4.35 -18.09 0.55
C SER A 116 3.83 -18.91 -0.62
N LYS A 117 2.54 -18.76 -0.95
CA LYS A 117 1.92 -19.42 -2.11
C LYS A 117 2.51 -18.95 -3.44
N MET A 118 2.79 -17.66 -3.55
CA MET A 118 3.46 -17.11 -4.73
C MET A 118 4.92 -17.61 -4.84
N LEU A 119 5.61 -17.76 -3.70
CA LEU A 119 6.95 -18.32 -3.67
C LEU A 119 6.97 -19.81 -4.06
N ASP A 120 5.99 -20.60 -3.61
CA ASP A 120 5.86 -21.99 -4.01
C ASP A 120 5.63 -22.12 -5.51
N PHE A 121 4.76 -21.30 -6.08
CA PHE A 121 4.56 -21.19 -7.52
C PHE A 121 5.85 -20.80 -8.25
N HIS A 122 6.59 -19.81 -7.75
CA HIS A 122 7.87 -19.39 -8.31
C HIS A 122 8.87 -20.54 -8.39
N LYS A 123 8.98 -21.33 -7.31
CA LYS A 123 9.84 -22.52 -7.25
C LYS A 123 9.37 -23.64 -8.17
N GLU A 124 8.07 -23.91 -8.22
CA GLU A 124 7.47 -24.92 -9.10
C GLU A 124 7.76 -24.62 -10.57
N LYS A 125 7.62 -23.36 -10.97
CA LYS A 125 7.94 -22.91 -12.33
C LYS A 125 9.44 -22.76 -12.59
N ASN A 126 10.28 -22.94 -11.57
CA ASN A 126 11.72 -22.68 -11.65
C ASN A 126 11.97 -21.28 -12.28
N ALA A 127 11.20 -20.28 -11.84
CA ALA A 127 11.19 -18.95 -12.38
C ALA A 127 12.43 -18.15 -11.98
N ASP A 128 12.81 -17.18 -12.79
CA ASP A 128 13.79 -16.14 -12.45
C ASP A 128 13.10 -14.87 -11.96
N CYS A 129 11.87 -14.64 -12.44
CA CYS A 129 10.98 -13.58 -11.97
C CYS A 129 9.53 -14.08 -11.97
N THR A 130 8.77 -13.82 -10.92
CA THR A 130 7.32 -14.00 -10.86
C THR A 130 6.66 -12.68 -10.53
N ILE A 131 5.65 -12.31 -11.28
CA ILE A 131 4.89 -11.06 -11.11
C ILE A 131 3.47 -11.42 -10.68
N ALA A 132 3.02 -10.91 -9.54
CA ALA A 132 1.62 -11.05 -9.15
C ALA A 132 0.73 -10.20 -10.06
N MET A 133 -0.36 -10.79 -10.52
CA MET A 133 -1.24 -10.28 -11.56
C MET A 133 -2.70 -10.40 -11.14
N LEU A 134 -3.51 -9.44 -11.53
CA LEU A 134 -4.97 -9.51 -11.52
C LEU A 134 -5.55 -8.88 -12.77
N GLU A 135 -6.82 -9.17 -13.04
CA GLU A 135 -7.55 -8.51 -14.12
C GLU A 135 -8.19 -7.22 -13.60
N VAL A 136 -7.96 -6.11 -14.30
CA VAL A 136 -8.55 -4.80 -14.02
C VAL A 136 -9.57 -4.43 -15.11
N SER A 137 -10.37 -3.38 -14.86
CA SER A 137 -11.21 -2.82 -15.91
C SER A 137 -10.36 -2.26 -17.06
N TRP A 138 -10.88 -2.31 -18.28
CA TRP A 138 -10.17 -1.79 -19.46
C TRP A 138 -9.93 -0.27 -19.36
N GLU A 139 -10.79 0.46 -18.64
CA GLU A 139 -10.66 1.89 -18.39
C GLU A 139 -9.43 2.20 -17.50
N GLU A 140 -9.11 1.31 -16.57
CA GLU A 140 -7.99 1.48 -15.65
C GLU A 140 -6.68 0.87 -16.17
N ALA A 141 -6.75 -0.02 -17.16
CA ALA A 141 -5.61 -0.82 -17.61
C ALA A 141 -4.37 0.02 -17.95
N SER A 142 -4.55 1.19 -18.59
CA SER A 142 -3.43 2.08 -18.97
C SER A 142 -2.64 2.69 -17.79
N ARG A 143 -3.12 2.50 -16.56
CA ARG A 143 -2.45 3.00 -15.34
C ARG A 143 -1.36 2.06 -14.83
N PHE A 144 -1.36 0.80 -15.29
CA PHE A 144 -0.54 -0.28 -14.75
C PHE A 144 0.43 -0.86 -15.79
N GLY A 145 1.44 -1.55 -15.30
CA GLY A 145 2.20 -2.49 -16.11
C GLY A 145 1.30 -3.67 -16.52
N LEU A 146 1.21 -3.95 -17.79
CA LEU A 146 0.32 -4.98 -18.34
C LEU A 146 1.10 -6.16 -18.90
N MET A 147 0.53 -7.35 -18.79
CA MET A 147 1.15 -8.58 -19.25
C MET A 147 0.26 -9.30 -20.26
N ILE A 148 0.90 -9.87 -21.29
CA ILE A 148 0.30 -10.91 -22.10
C ILE A 148 0.88 -12.23 -21.61
N VAL A 149 0.01 -13.15 -21.21
CA VAL A 149 0.37 -14.38 -20.50
C VAL A 149 -0.08 -15.57 -21.31
N ASN A 150 0.81 -16.55 -21.49
CA ASN A 150 0.53 -17.82 -22.16
C ASN A 150 -0.27 -18.76 -21.24
N ASP A 151 -0.79 -19.86 -21.79
CA ASP A 151 -1.59 -20.84 -21.04
C ASP A 151 -0.81 -21.52 -19.90
N ASP A 152 0.51 -21.60 -20.00
CA ASP A 152 1.40 -22.18 -18.96
C ASP A 152 1.75 -21.19 -17.85
N GLY A 153 1.25 -19.94 -17.95
CA GLY A 153 1.52 -18.85 -17.03
C GLY A 153 2.78 -18.05 -17.35
N SER A 154 3.54 -18.41 -18.39
CA SER A 154 4.71 -17.63 -18.81
C SER A 154 4.30 -16.28 -19.41
N ILE A 155 5.10 -15.24 -19.15
CA ILE A 155 4.87 -13.90 -19.67
C ILE A 155 5.49 -13.80 -21.06
N SER A 156 4.65 -13.58 -22.08
CA SER A 156 5.09 -13.39 -23.45
C SER A 156 5.40 -11.93 -23.78
N GLU A 157 4.73 -10.99 -23.13
CA GLU A 157 4.98 -9.56 -23.30
C GLU A 157 4.69 -8.82 -21.99
N PHE A 158 5.44 -7.74 -21.75
CA PHE A 158 5.23 -6.80 -20.65
C PHE A 158 5.28 -5.37 -21.19
N GLU A 159 4.28 -4.56 -20.87
CA GLU A 159 4.19 -3.16 -21.29
C GLU A 159 3.88 -2.27 -20.06
N GLU A 160 4.79 -1.35 -19.74
CA GLU A 160 4.57 -0.42 -18.63
C GLU A 160 3.69 0.75 -19.07
N LYS A 161 2.50 0.87 -18.48
CA LYS A 161 1.52 1.96 -18.65
C LYS A 161 1.26 2.33 -20.12
N PRO A 162 0.87 1.38 -20.96
CA PRO A 162 0.67 1.64 -22.39
C PRO A 162 -0.52 2.57 -22.63
N LYS A 163 -0.38 3.48 -23.59
CA LYS A 163 -1.49 4.38 -23.98
C LYS A 163 -2.68 3.64 -24.60
N ASN A 164 -2.41 2.54 -25.28
CA ASN A 164 -3.41 1.68 -25.92
C ASN A 164 -3.22 0.26 -25.37
N PRO A 165 -3.88 -0.10 -24.26
CA PRO A 165 -3.70 -1.40 -23.63
C PRO A 165 -4.16 -2.55 -24.55
N ARG A 166 -3.33 -3.60 -24.68
CA ARG A 166 -3.64 -4.85 -25.41
C ARG A 166 -4.05 -5.97 -24.47
N SER A 167 -3.96 -5.74 -23.16
CA SER A 167 -4.33 -6.66 -22.10
C SER A 167 -4.91 -5.88 -20.95
N ASN A 168 -5.71 -6.53 -20.12
CA ASN A 168 -6.18 -6.00 -18.83
C ASN A 168 -5.59 -6.76 -17.64
N LYS A 169 -4.58 -7.61 -17.89
CA LYS A 169 -3.83 -8.34 -16.86
C LYS A 169 -2.76 -7.44 -16.29
N ALA A 170 -3.08 -6.81 -15.16
CA ALA A 170 -2.25 -5.79 -14.54
C ALA A 170 -1.28 -6.38 -13.51
N SER A 171 -0.05 -5.85 -13.50
CA SER A 171 0.91 -6.09 -12.43
C SER A 171 0.44 -5.41 -11.14
N MET A 172 0.46 -6.15 -10.04
CA MET A 172 0.17 -5.63 -8.72
C MET A 172 1.35 -4.85 -8.09
N GLY A 173 2.50 -4.76 -8.75
CA GLY A 173 3.71 -4.23 -8.11
C GLY A 173 4.27 -5.16 -7.02
N VAL A 174 3.98 -6.44 -7.14
CA VAL A 174 4.45 -7.50 -6.24
C VAL A 174 5.26 -8.48 -7.07
N TYR A 175 6.55 -8.59 -6.77
CA TYR A 175 7.50 -9.38 -7.55
C TYR A 175 8.30 -10.32 -6.67
N ILE A 176 8.52 -11.57 -7.11
CA ILE A 176 9.53 -12.47 -6.55
C ILE A 176 10.63 -12.67 -7.58
N PHE A 177 11.86 -12.43 -7.17
CA PHE A 177 13.03 -12.62 -8.00
C PHE A 177 13.99 -13.63 -7.38
N ASN A 178 14.64 -14.41 -8.21
CA ASN A 178 15.90 -15.05 -7.85
C ASN A 178 16.94 -13.94 -7.60
N TRP A 179 17.50 -13.89 -6.38
CA TRP A 179 18.35 -12.76 -5.97
C TRP A 179 19.57 -12.57 -6.87
N LYS A 180 20.26 -13.66 -7.23
CA LYS A 180 21.44 -13.59 -8.08
C LYS A 180 21.13 -13.00 -9.45
N LYS A 181 19.95 -13.31 -10.00
CA LYS A 181 19.48 -12.74 -11.26
C LYS A 181 19.15 -11.27 -11.11
N LEU A 182 18.32 -10.90 -10.12
CA LEU A 182 17.95 -9.51 -9.89
C LEU A 182 19.19 -8.64 -9.68
N LYS A 183 20.13 -9.06 -8.81
CA LYS A 183 21.36 -8.32 -8.54
C LYS A 183 22.14 -8.01 -9.83
N LYS A 184 22.27 -8.98 -10.75
CA LYS A 184 22.93 -8.79 -12.03
C LYS A 184 22.27 -7.66 -12.83
N TYR A 185 20.94 -7.73 -12.99
CA TYR A 185 20.20 -6.73 -13.78
C TYR A 185 20.20 -5.35 -13.13
N LEU A 186 20.16 -5.25 -11.80
CA LEU A 186 20.29 -3.98 -11.09
C LEU A 186 21.64 -3.30 -11.33
N ILE A 187 22.74 -4.07 -11.35
CA ILE A 187 24.09 -3.55 -11.62
C ILE A 187 24.22 -3.12 -13.09
N GLU A 188 23.71 -3.92 -14.01
CA GLU A 188 23.71 -3.61 -15.44
C GLU A 188 22.86 -2.37 -15.75
N ASP A 189 21.70 -2.23 -15.11
CA ASP A 189 20.80 -1.09 -15.27
C ASP A 189 21.41 0.21 -14.75
N GLU A 190 22.02 0.20 -13.56
CA GLU A 190 22.71 1.37 -13.02
C GLU A 190 23.90 1.81 -13.89
N ALA A 191 24.58 0.87 -14.54
CA ALA A 191 25.68 1.17 -15.46
C ALA A 191 25.22 1.70 -16.82
N LYS A 192 23.93 1.56 -17.14
CA LYS A 192 23.36 1.95 -18.42
C LYS A 192 23.07 3.44 -18.45
N GLU A 193 23.73 4.17 -19.33
CA GLU A 193 23.47 5.60 -19.55
C GLU A 193 22.04 5.83 -20.06
N GLY A 194 21.31 6.75 -19.42
CA GLY A 194 19.93 7.10 -19.77
C GLY A 194 18.86 6.14 -19.28
N SER A 195 19.20 5.16 -18.42
CA SER A 195 18.20 4.36 -17.72
C SER A 195 17.32 5.23 -16.81
N GLY A 196 16.01 4.92 -16.73
CA GLY A 196 15.10 5.46 -15.75
C GLY A 196 15.27 4.83 -14.36
N ASN A 197 16.06 3.77 -14.25
CA ASN A 197 16.27 2.98 -13.03
C ASN A 197 14.95 2.48 -12.40
N ASP A 198 14.04 2.04 -13.25
CA ASP A 198 12.70 1.61 -12.88
C ASP A 198 12.47 0.13 -13.18
N PHE A 199 11.73 -0.57 -12.31
CA PHE A 199 11.43 -1.98 -12.54
C PHE A 199 10.62 -2.21 -13.81
N GLY A 200 9.55 -1.44 -14.01
CA GLY A 200 8.61 -1.63 -15.11
C GLY A 200 9.16 -1.18 -16.46
N HIS A 201 9.93 -0.09 -16.47
CA HIS A 201 10.50 0.47 -17.71
C HIS A 201 11.84 -0.14 -18.10
N ASP A 202 12.65 -0.58 -17.15
CA ASP A 202 14.05 -0.94 -17.42
C ASP A 202 14.35 -2.40 -17.07
N VAL A 203 14.20 -2.82 -15.82
CA VAL A 203 14.66 -4.12 -15.32
C VAL A 203 13.83 -5.28 -15.89
N ILE A 204 12.50 -5.22 -15.78
CA ILE A 204 11.58 -6.28 -16.24
C ILE A 204 11.70 -6.47 -17.76
N PRO A 205 11.66 -5.40 -18.60
CA PRO A 205 11.88 -5.54 -20.03
C PRO A 205 13.28 -6.10 -20.40
N ALA A 206 14.32 -5.73 -19.66
CA ALA A 206 15.66 -6.26 -19.89
C ALA A 206 15.73 -7.77 -19.61
N MET A 207 15.15 -8.22 -18.48
CA MET A 207 15.05 -9.65 -18.14
C MET A 207 14.25 -10.42 -19.18
N HIS A 208 13.13 -9.88 -19.63
CA HIS A 208 12.29 -10.49 -20.65
C HIS A 208 13.03 -10.63 -21.98
N SER A 209 13.70 -9.56 -22.43
CA SER A 209 14.47 -9.55 -23.68
C SER A 209 15.66 -10.51 -23.66
N ALA A 210 16.21 -10.78 -22.47
CA ALA A 210 17.29 -11.75 -22.28
C ALA A 210 16.80 -13.21 -22.23
N GLY A 211 15.48 -13.43 -22.30
CA GLY A 211 14.88 -14.77 -22.25
C GLY A 211 14.88 -15.41 -20.86
N GLU A 212 14.91 -14.61 -19.81
CA GLU A 212 14.76 -15.12 -18.44
C GLU A 212 13.35 -15.73 -18.25
N ARG A 213 13.23 -16.70 -17.36
CA ARG A 213 11.97 -17.42 -17.10
C ARG A 213 11.06 -16.55 -16.24
N MET A 214 10.13 -15.88 -16.89
CA MET A 214 9.20 -14.95 -16.24
C MET A 214 7.78 -15.50 -16.26
N PHE A 215 7.13 -15.51 -15.11
CA PHE A 215 5.78 -16.05 -14.93
C PHE A 215 4.86 -15.06 -14.24
N ALA A 216 3.58 -15.09 -14.59
CA ALA A 216 2.52 -14.36 -13.93
C ALA A 216 1.82 -15.26 -12.90
N TYR A 217 1.75 -14.80 -11.66
CA TYR A 217 0.99 -15.45 -10.59
C TYR A 217 -0.38 -14.78 -10.49
N GLN A 218 -1.45 -15.52 -10.79
CA GLN A 218 -2.81 -15.00 -10.66
C GLN A 218 -3.16 -14.80 -9.19
N PHE A 219 -3.51 -13.58 -8.83
CA PHE A 219 -4.04 -13.23 -7.52
C PHE A 219 -5.56 -13.17 -7.59
N ASP A 220 -6.21 -13.86 -6.65
CA ASP A 220 -7.65 -13.84 -6.46
C ASP A 220 -7.95 -13.22 -5.10
N GLY A 221 -8.61 -12.06 -5.10
CA GLY A 221 -8.93 -11.30 -3.89
C GLY A 221 -9.05 -9.80 -4.15
N TYR A 222 -9.40 -9.08 -3.10
CA TYR A 222 -9.46 -7.61 -3.16
C TYR A 222 -8.06 -7.01 -3.30
N TRP A 223 -7.91 -6.13 -4.27
CA TRP A 223 -6.71 -5.30 -4.44
C TRP A 223 -7.10 -3.92 -4.94
N LYS A 224 -6.52 -2.88 -4.37
CA LYS A 224 -6.75 -1.49 -4.77
C LYS A 224 -5.45 -0.68 -4.69
N ASP A 225 -5.06 -0.08 -5.81
CA ASP A 225 -4.08 1.02 -5.82
C ASP A 225 -4.79 2.29 -5.34
N VAL A 226 -4.35 2.82 -4.19
CA VAL A 226 -4.91 4.03 -3.59
C VAL A 226 -4.07 5.27 -3.88
N GLY A 227 -3.43 5.30 -5.03
CA GLY A 227 -2.57 6.39 -5.51
C GLY A 227 -3.28 7.69 -5.87
N THR A 228 -4.62 7.69 -5.98
CA THR A 228 -5.43 8.90 -6.22
C THR A 228 -6.41 9.15 -5.07
N ILE A 229 -6.90 10.40 -4.98
CA ILE A 229 -7.90 10.77 -3.94
C ILE A 229 -9.19 9.98 -4.12
N SER A 230 -9.67 9.82 -5.35
CA SER A 230 -10.88 9.04 -5.63
C SER A 230 -10.71 7.57 -5.30
N SER A 231 -9.58 6.94 -5.68
CA SER A 231 -9.34 5.54 -5.34
C SER A 231 -9.19 5.31 -3.83
N LEU A 232 -8.64 6.28 -3.08
CA LEU A 232 -8.58 6.23 -1.62
C LEU A 232 -9.98 6.36 -1.00
N TRP A 233 -10.82 7.25 -1.54
CA TRP A 233 -12.20 7.42 -1.10
C TRP A 233 -13.02 6.15 -1.36
N ASP A 234 -12.99 5.62 -2.58
CA ASP A 234 -13.63 4.37 -2.96
C ASP A 234 -13.18 3.20 -2.06
N ALA A 235 -11.85 3.03 -1.88
CA ALA A 235 -11.31 1.94 -1.09
C ALA A 235 -11.74 1.97 0.38
N ASN A 236 -11.91 3.15 0.98
CA ASN A 236 -12.45 3.27 2.33
C ASN A 236 -13.94 2.90 2.38
N LEU A 237 -14.74 3.36 1.41
CA LEU A 237 -16.17 3.05 1.37
C LEU A 237 -16.44 1.60 0.96
N ASP A 238 -15.53 0.96 0.22
CA ASP A 238 -15.60 -0.48 -0.08
C ASP A 238 -15.71 -1.32 1.20
N LEU A 239 -15.12 -0.89 2.32
CA LEU A 239 -15.22 -1.57 3.62
C LEU A 239 -16.65 -1.62 4.19
N LEU A 240 -17.52 -0.70 3.76
CA LEU A 240 -18.92 -0.63 4.17
C LEU A 240 -19.84 -1.43 3.23
N ASN A 241 -19.30 -1.96 2.13
CA ASN A 241 -20.02 -2.72 1.14
C ASN A 241 -19.88 -4.23 1.41
N PRO A 242 -20.95 -4.94 1.83
CA PRO A 242 -20.87 -6.37 2.15
C PRO A 242 -20.57 -7.28 0.95
N LYS A 243 -20.54 -6.74 -0.27
CA LYS A 243 -20.20 -7.49 -1.50
C LYS A 243 -18.69 -7.46 -1.80
N VAL A 244 -17.94 -6.63 -1.12
CA VAL A 244 -16.49 -6.53 -1.30
C VAL A 244 -15.78 -7.57 -0.44
N ASP A 245 -14.90 -8.34 -1.06
CA ASP A 245 -14.14 -9.41 -0.40
C ASP A 245 -12.87 -8.84 0.28
N LEU A 246 -13.08 -7.98 1.26
CA LEU A 246 -12.02 -7.48 2.16
C LEU A 246 -12.51 -7.50 3.60
N ASP A 247 -12.38 -8.64 4.26
CA ASP A 247 -12.71 -8.79 5.67
C ASP A 247 -11.52 -8.42 6.56
N LEU A 248 -11.63 -7.30 7.29
CA LEU A 248 -10.62 -6.86 8.27
C LEU A 248 -10.82 -7.51 9.66
N ASN A 249 -11.92 -8.24 9.87
CA ASN A 249 -12.19 -8.99 11.09
C ASN A 249 -11.72 -10.46 11.02
N ASP A 250 -11.13 -10.86 9.90
CA ASP A 250 -10.59 -12.21 9.71
C ASP A 250 -9.35 -12.42 10.58
N ASP A 251 -9.52 -13.21 11.64
CA ASP A 251 -8.43 -13.54 12.58
C ASP A 251 -7.38 -14.48 11.96
N SER A 252 -7.72 -15.19 10.88
CA SER A 252 -6.78 -16.08 10.20
C SER A 252 -5.74 -15.33 9.36
N TRP A 253 -6.07 -14.11 8.94
CA TRP A 253 -5.17 -13.20 8.21
C TRP A 253 -5.32 -11.78 8.71
N ARG A 254 -4.86 -11.55 9.93
CA ARG A 254 -5.00 -10.24 10.60
C ARG A 254 -4.09 -9.19 9.98
N ILE A 255 -4.65 -7.99 9.77
CA ILE A 255 -3.86 -6.79 9.49
C ILE A 255 -3.50 -6.12 10.81
N TYR A 256 -2.22 -6.11 11.13
CA TYR A 256 -1.67 -5.47 12.32
C TYR A 256 -1.51 -3.99 12.09
N SER A 257 -1.62 -3.21 13.15
CA SER A 257 -1.51 -1.74 13.10
C SER A 257 -1.05 -1.19 14.43
N ARG A 258 -0.46 -0.02 14.42
CA ARG A 258 -0.16 0.73 15.63
C ARG A 258 -1.44 1.31 16.21
N SER A 259 -1.79 0.93 17.44
CA SER A 259 -2.95 1.49 18.15
C SER A 259 -2.67 2.92 18.59
N PRO A 260 -3.60 3.87 18.37
CA PRO A 260 -3.49 5.23 18.88
C PRO A 260 -3.66 5.32 20.41
N ALA A 261 -4.00 4.23 21.09
CA ALA A 261 -4.24 4.15 22.53
C ALA A 261 -5.28 5.18 23.03
N SER A 262 -6.34 5.36 22.26
CA SER A 262 -7.45 6.25 22.59
C SER A 262 -8.52 5.55 23.45
N PRO A 263 -9.37 6.30 24.21
CA PRO A 263 -10.48 5.71 24.92
C PRO A 263 -11.50 5.08 23.96
N PRO A 264 -12.44 4.26 24.46
CA PRO A 264 -13.57 3.82 23.65
C PRO A 264 -14.32 4.99 23.04
N HIS A 265 -14.91 4.79 21.85
CA HIS A 265 -15.79 5.78 21.27
C HIS A 265 -17.07 5.94 22.09
N TYR A 266 -17.62 7.16 22.11
CA TYR A 266 -18.88 7.50 22.75
C TYR A 266 -19.92 7.90 21.70
N VAL A 267 -21.13 7.35 21.82
CA VAL A 267 -22.28 7.71 20.99
C VAL A 267 -23.35 8.32 21.90
N GLY A 268 -23.67 9.59 21.66
CA GLY A 268 -24.64 10.35 22.44
C GLY A 268 -26.06 9.86 22.24
N THR A 269 -26.98 10.26 23.14
CA THR A 269 -28.37 9.78 23.19
C THR A 269 -29.15 10.06 21.91
N ASP A 270 -28.92 11.20 21.27
CA ASP A 270 -29.64 11.65 20.08
C ASP A 270 -28.84 11.43 18.79
N ALA A 271 -27.67 10.80 18.90
CA ALA A 271 -26.86 10.45 17.74
C ALA A 271 -27.49 9.32 16.92
N VAL A 272 -27.34 9.39 15.60
CA VAL A 272 -27.77 8.35 14.67
C VAL A 272 -26.57 7.87 13.86
N VAL A 273 -26.29 6.58 13.89
CA VAL A 273 -25.19 5.96 13.17
C VAL A 273 -25.72 4.83 12.32
N GLU A 274 -25.57 4.95 11.00
CA GLU A 274 -26.02 3.97 10.03
C GLU A 274 -24.88 3.56 9.11
N ASN A 275 -24.72 2.24 8.89
CA ASN A 275 -23.75 1.61 7.99
C ASN A 275 -22.39 2.33 7.92
N SER A 276 -21.75 2.51 9.07
CA SER A 276 -20.53 3.32 9.20
C SER A 276 -19.51 2.66 10.12
N MET A 277 -18.23 2.96 9.90
CA MET A 277 -17.14 2.56 10.78
C MET A 277 -16.73 3.74 11.67
N ILE A 278 -16.69 3.51 12.98
CA ILE A 278 -16.25 4.49 13.98
C ILE A 278 -15.14 3.89 14.81
N THR A 279 -14.03 4.61 14.90
CA THR A 279 -12.84 4.14 15.60
C THR A 279 -12.81 4.67 17.05
N GLU A 280 -11.90 4.15 17.86
CA GLU A 280 -11.68 4.52 19.24
C GLU A 280 -11.43 6.04 19.42
N GLY A 281 -11.83 6.59 20.56
CA GLY A 281 -11.70 8.00 20.89
C GLY A 281 -12.70 8.93 20.23
N CYS A 282 -13.58 8.44 19.35
CA CYS A 282 -14.61 9.28 18.74
C CYS A 282 -15.70 9.69 19.74
N GLU A 283 -16.18 10.93 19.61
CA GLU A 283 -17.33 11.45 20.32
C GLU A 283 -18.42 11.85 19.30
N ILE A 284 -19.51 11.10 19.24
CA ILE A 284 -20.56 11.25 18.23
C ILE A 284 -21.86 11.71 18.86
N ASN A 285 -22.24 12.96 18.58
CA ASN A 285 -23.51 13.57 19.00
C ASN A 285 -24.40 13.98 17.81
N GLY A 286 -23.95 13.72 16.58
CA GLY A 286 -24.64 14.02 15.32
C GLY A 286 -25.07 12.77 14.56
N LYS A 287 -25.29 12.92 13.25
CA LYS A 287 -25.71 11.85 12.36
C LYS A 287 -24.57 11.42 11.46
N ILE A 288 -24.34 10.09 11.38
CA ILE A 288 -23.34 9.47 10.53
C ILE A 288 -24.03 8.46 9.62
N ASP A 289 -23.80 8.56 8.34
CA ASP A 289 -24.33 7.62 7.34
C ASP A 289 -23.26 7.28 6.31
N PHE A 290 -23.09 5.98 6.03
CA PHE A 290 -22.17 5.42 5.04
C PHE A 290 -20.79 6.09 5.03
N SER A 291 -20.15 6.17 6.20
CA SER A 291 -18.93 6.93 6.41
C SER A 291 -17.90 6.19 7.26
N VAL A 292 -16.64 6.58 7.12
CA VAL A 292 -15.52 6.04 7.92
C VAL A 292 -14.90 7.15 8.76
N LEU A 293 -15.00 7.02 10.09
CA LEU A 293 -14.46 7.96 11.05
C LEU A 293 -13.24 7.35 11.74
N PHE A 294 -12.13 8.03 11.63
CA PHE A 294 -10.87 7.66 12.27
C PHE A 294 -10.82 8.04 13.74
N ALA A 295 -9.75 7.69 14.43
CA ALA A 295 -9.61 7.92 15.87
C ALA A 295 -9.75 9.39 16.27
N ASN A 296 -10.36 9.62 17.44
CA ASN A 296 -10.50 10.95 18.05
C ASN A 296 -11.26 11.97 17.19
N VAL A 297 -12.19 11.54 16.37
CA VAL A 297 -13.09 12.42 15.62
C VAL A 297 -14.25 12.83 16.53
N THR A 298 -14.54 14.14 16.56
CA THR A 298 -15.71 14.69 17.25
C THR A 298 -16.75 15.15 16.24
N VAL A 299 -18.01 14.71 16.43
CA VAL A 299 -19.17 15.16 15.64
C VAL A 299 -20.19 15.72 16.60
N GLU A 300 -20.36 17.04 16.58
CA GLU A 300 -21.23 17.76 17.52
C GLU A 300 -22.72 17.61 17.15
N GLU A 301 -23.57 18.07 18.07
CA GLU A 301 -25.03 18.01 17.96
C GLU A 301 -25.54 18.66 16.66
N GLY A 302 -26.43 17.95 15.97
CA GLY A 302 -27.03 18.42 14.70
C GLY A 302 -26.10 18.40 13.50
N ALA A 303 -24.81 18.04 13.66
CA ALA A 303 -23.91 17.84 12.51
C ALA A 303 -24.27 16.54 11.76
N GLU A 304 -24.02 16.53 10.46
CA GLU A 304 -24.26 15.37 9.59
C GLU A 304 -23.01 15.01 8.80
N VAL A 305 -22.66 13.71 8.76
CA VAL A 305 -21.56 13.16 7.95
C VAL A 305 -22.13 12.06 7.06
N LYS A 306 -21.98 12.19 5.75
CA LYS A 306 -22.52 11.25 4.77
C LYS A 306 -21.51 10.92 3.69
N TYR A 307 -21.39 9.64 3.32
CA TYR A 307 -20.51 9.17 2.25
C TYR A 307 -19.11 9.78 2.32
N SER A 308 -18.58 9.91 3.54
CA SER A 308 -17.37 10.68 3.80
C SER A 308 -16.36 9.93 4.64
N ILE A 309 -15.11 10.35 4.50
CA ILE A 309 -13.99 9.83 5.28
C ILE A 309 -13.46 10.99 6.12
N VAL A 310 -13.51 10.81 7.43
CA VAL A 310 -13.07 11.83 8.40
C VAL A 310 -11.83 11.33 9.10
N MET A 311 -10.68 11.95 8.80
CA MET A 311 -9.37 11.55 9.29
C MET A 311 -9.16 11.93 10.77
N PRO A 312 -8.12 11.36 11.44
CA PRO A 312 -7.93 11.47 12.87
C PRO A 312 -7.95 12.90 13.42
N GLY A 313 -8.51 13.06 14.62
CA GLY A 313 -8.49 14.32 15.37
C GLY A 313 -9.35 15.44 14.78
N THR A 314 -10.17 15.15 13.79
CA THR A 314 -11.06 16.14 13.15
C THR A 314 -12.26 16.47 14.02
N VAL A 315 -12.63 17.74 14.06
CA VAL A 315 -13.82 18.25 14.77
C VAL A 315 -14.84 18.79 13.76
N ILE A 316 -16.04 18.22 13.78
CA ILE A 316 -17.17 18.68 12.98
C ILE A 316 -18.16 19.35 13.94
N LYS A 317 -18.23 20.68 13.88
CA LYS A 317 -18.98 21.50 14.82
C LYS A 317 -20.49 21.45 14.55
N LYS A 318 -21.24 21.97 15.52
CA LYS A 318 -22.71 21.96 15.56
C LYS A 318 -23.35 22.35 14.24
N GLY A 319 -24.26 21.51 13.74
CA GLY A 319 -25.04 21.76 12.53
C GLY A 319 -24.25 21.78 11.22
N ALA A 320 -22.96 21.47 11.23
CA ALA A 320 -22.16 21.35 10.00
C ALA A 320 -22.55 20.11 9.22
N VAL A 321 -22.42 20.17 7.90
CA VAL A 321 -22.70 19.05 6.97
C VAL A 321 -21.43 18.71 6.18
N VAL A 322 -21.01 17.45 6.24
CA VAL A 322 -19.92 16.90 5.46
C VAL A 322 -20.43 15.76 4.61
N GLN A 323 -20.28 15.87 3.29
CA GLN A 323 -20.78 14.85 2.38
C GLN A 323 -19.85 14.64 1.19
N TYR A 324 -19.73 13.38 0.72
CA TYR A 324 -18.91 12.97 -0.43
C TYR A 324 -17.48 13.51 -0.38
N SER A 325 -16.90 13.52 0.81
CA SER A 325 -15.64 14.23 1.06
C SER A 325 -14.63 13.39 1.84
N ILE A 326 -13.34 13.72 1.66
CA ILE A 326 -12.28 13.30 2.57
C ILE A 326 -11.86 14.53 3.36
N VAL A 327 -12.05 14.50 4.68
CA VAL A 327 -11.59 15.55 5.60
C VAL A 327 -10.25 15.14 6.19
N ALA A 328 -9.24 15.99 6.02
CA ALA A 328 -7.87 15.70 6.46
C ALA A 328 -7.73 15.69 8.00
N GLU A 329 -6.61 15.15 8.47
CA GLU A 329 -6.28 15.07 9.90
C GLU A 329 -6.31 16.45 10.59
N ASN A 330 -6.82 16.47 11.84
CA ASN A 330 -6.86 17.66 12.70
C ASN A 330 -7.58 18.88 12.08
N ALA A 331 -8.47 18.65 11.14
CA ALA A 331 -9.29 19.71 10.55
C ALA A 331 -10.43 20.11 11.50
N VAL A 332 -10.88 21.35 11.38
CA VAL A 332 -12.07 21.87 12.07
C VAL A 332 -13.06 22.34 11.02
N ILE A 333 -14.24 21.71 10.98
CA ILE A 333 -15.37 22.15 10.17
C ILE A 333 -16.24 23.02 11.07
N GLU A 334 -16.32 24.31 10.75
CA GLU A 334 -16.99 25.30 11.59
C GLU A 334 -18.51 25.11 11.64
N GLU A 335 -19.14 25.70 12.67
CA GLU A 335 -20.58 25.61 12.92
C GLU A 335 -21.41 25.99 11.68
N GLY A 336 -22.32 25.12 11.28
CA GLY A 336 -23.20 25.32 10.13
C GLY A 336 -22.55 25.29 8.76
N ALA A 337 -21.23 25.01 8.68
CA ALA A 337 -20.54 24.93 7.41
C ALA A 337 -21.00 23.70 6.60
N VAL A 338 -20.98 23.81 5.26
CA VAL A 338 -21.29 22.71 4.33
C VAL A 338 -20.04 22.41 3.52
N VAL A 339 -19.61 21.14 3.54
CA VAL A 339 -18.47 20.61 2.82
C VAL A 339 -18.93 19.48 1.91
N GLY A 340 -18.56 19.57 0.64
CA GLY A 340 -19.00 18.64 -0.42
C GLY A 340 -20.38 18.99 -0.99
N GLU A 341 -20.68 18.43 -2.16
CA GLU A 341 -21.95 18.65 -2.90
C GLU A 341 -22.75 17.34 -3.04
#